data_a2fed96b2454baaa54114410fd6ed5c2
#
_entry.id   a2fed96b2454baaa54114410fd6ed5c2
#
_cell.length_a   1.000
_cell.length_b   1.000
_cell.length_c   1.000
_cell.angle_alpha   90.00
_cell.angle_beta   90.00
_cell.angle_gamma   90.00
#
_symmetry.space_group_name_H-M   'P 1'
#
loop_
_entity.id
_entity.type
_entity.pdbx_description
1 polymer ?
#
loop_
_entity_poly.entity_id
_entity_poly.type
_entity_poly.pdbx_seq_one_letter_code
_entity_poly.pdbx_strand_id
1 'polypeptide(L)'
;MNTGIQPQAIIAGNINFFPSLSTGISAAVAGLPLVVVLNFYEITPWMLVTTKEINKPQDLIGKKIAISGIRTSPHYFLMAWFKKVEISDKDVGFIMTGGTASSFASLASQQVTGAVLTPPFDDKAVTRGFKKFALVGDLVDIPTSGLIASRQEVANHRDRVQKTIDALLDAVTWIRANRVESVRMIADKFKITSAEAERTYETYVSMFNKDGRLPPKVARGYLDLLRQERPVPADLDSQKLVDFSMLPGGK
;
A
#
# COMPACT_ATOMS: atom_id res chain seq x y z
N MET A 1 6.91 -11.27 4.08
CA MET A 1 7.34 -10.69 5.38
C MET A 1 6.24 -9.75 5.84
N ASN A 2 5.87 -9.80 7.12
CA ASN A 2 4.88 -8.89 7.71
C ASN A 2 5.40 -7.43 7.62
N THR A 3 4.56 -6.50 7.15
CA THR A 3 4.94 -5.09 6.95
C THR A 3 5.42 -4.42 8.25
N GLY A 4 4.90 -4.82 9.41
CA GLY A 4 5.25 -4.24 10.71
C GLY A 4 6.69 -4.46 11.18
N ILE A 5 7.38 -5.49 10.67
CA ILE A 5 8.78 -5.80 11.05
C ILE A 5 9.82 -5.31 10.05
N GLN A 6 9.41 -4.78 8.91
CA GLN A 6 10.33 -4.33 7.85
C GLN A 6 11.30 -3.23 8.29
N PRO A 7 10.87 -2.19 9.06
CA PRO A 7 11.80 -1.16 9.54
C PRO A 7 12.91 -1.71 10.45
N GLN A 8 12.59 -2.67 11.31
CA GLN A 8 13.59 -3.29 12.19
C GLN A 8 14.54 -4.18 11.39
N ALA A 9 14.01 -4.93 10.41
CA ALA A 9 14.81 -5.81 9.56
C ALA A 9 15.84 -5.05 8.71
N ILE A 10 15.49 -3.86 8.17
CA ILE A 10 16.42 -3.05 7.39
C ILE A 10 17.50 -2.40 8.28
N ILE A 11 17.15 -1.95 9.49
CA ILE A 11 18.12 -1.40 10.44
C ILE A 11 19.08 -2.48 10.95
N ALA A 12 18.59 -3.71 11.11
CA ALA A 12 19.42 -4.86 11.48
C ALA A 12 20.29 -5.39 10.31
N GLY A 13 20.15 -4.84 9.09
CA GLY A 13 20.90 -5.29 7.91
C GLY A 13 20.42 -6.62 7.30
N ASN A 14 19.28 -7.14 7.75
CA ASN A 14 18.70 -8.38 7.23
C ASN A 14 18.05 -8.22 5.84
N ILE A 15 17.69 -7.00 5.48
CA ILE A 15 17.20 -6.62 4.15
C ILE A 15 17.79 -5.26 3.77
N ASN A 16 17.96 -5.02 2.47
CA ASN A 16 18.46 -3.74 1.96
C ASN A 16 17.32 -2.75 1.65
N PHE A 17 16.15 -3.29 1.27
CA PHE A 17 14.99 -2.50 0.83
C PHE A 17 13.69 -3.14 1.27
N PHE A 18 12.63 -2.33 1.37
CA PHE A 18 11.26 -2.84 1.48
C PHE A 18 10.24 -1.90 0.79
N PRO A 19 9.06 -2.43 0.35
CA PRO A 19 8.18 -1.69 -0.53
C PRO A 19 7.12 -0.83 0.16
N SER A 20 6.88 -0.96 1.48
CA SER A 20 5.78 -0.29 2.19
C SER A 20 6.15 1.15 2.55
N LEU A 21 5.77 2.14 1.71
CA LEU A 21 6.12 3.55 1.92
C LEU A 21 5.53 4.12 3.20
N SER A 22 4.24 3.90 3.48
CA SER A 22 3.61 4.40 4.71
C SER A 22 4.31 3.89 5.98
N THR A 23 4.68 2.61 5.99
CA THR A 23 5.44 2.01 7.12
C THR A 23 6.84 2.63 7.24
N GLY A 24 7.53 2.81 6.12
CA GLY A 24 8.88 3.40 6.10
C GLY A 24 8.89 4.86 6.54
N ILE A 25 7.99 5.67 6.01
CA ILE A 25 7.84 7.09 6.39
C ILE A 25 7.45 7.19 7.87
N SER A 26 6.49 6.36 8.31
CA SER A 26 6.09 6.31 9.71
C SER A 26 7.26 6.00 10.64
N ALA A 27 8.14 5.09 10.25
CA ALA A 27 9.34 4.75 11.00
C ALA A 27 10.42 5.85 10.94
N ALA A 28 10.58 6.51 9.78
CA ALA A 28 11.47 7.67 9.63
C ALA A 28 11.04 8.85 10.52
N VAL A 29 9.74 9.14 10.59
CA VAL A 29 9.18 10.15 11.49
C VAL A 29 9.41 9.78 12.96
N ALA A 30 9.46 8.49 13.29
CA ALA A 30 9.83 8.00 14.62
C ALA A 30 11.36 8.01 14.90
N GLY A 31 12.17 8.55 13.98
CA GLY A 31 13.60 8.74 14.15
C GLY A 31 14.48 7.65 13.53
N LEU A 32 13.93 6.64 12.85
CA LEU A 32 14.77 5.68 12.13
C LEU A 32 15.38 6.31 10.87
N PRO A 33 16.64 6.02 10.54
CA PRO A 33 17.36 6.63 9.42
C PRO A 33 16.92 6.01 8.08
N LEU A 34 15.65 6.20 7.71
CA LEU A 34 15.05 5.67 6.50
C LEU A 34 14.65 6.79 5.53
N VAL A 35 14.65 6.48 4.24
CA VAL A 35 14.20 7.39 3.17
C VAL A 35 13.44 6.63 2.09
N VAL A 36 12.53 7.33 1.44
CA VAL A 36 11.88 6.88 0.20
C VAL A 36 12.82 7.19 -0.96
N VAL A 37 13.16 6.20 -1.76
CA VAL A 37 14.01 6.37 -2.95
C VAL A 37 13.25 6.15 -4.26
N LEU A 38 12.04 5.56 -4.20
CA LEU A 38 11.16 5.35 -5.35
C LEU A 38 9.70 5.26 -4.89
N ASN A 39 8.78 5.84 -5.65
CA ASN A 39 7.33 5.68 -5.48
C ASN A 39 6.72 5.03 -6.72
N PHE A 40 6.02 3.88 -6.55
CA PHE A 40 5.46 3.15 -7.68
C PHE A 40 4.11 3.67 -8.15
N TYR A 41 3.25 4.18 -7.26
CA TYR A 41 1.86 4.46 -7.57
C TYR A 41 1.47 5.89 -7.21
N GLU A 42 0.68 6.51 -8.08
CA GLU A 42 0.01 7.79 -7.80
C GLU A 42 -1.25 7.60 -6.97
N ILE A 43 -1.99 6.51 -7.24
CA ILE A 43 -3.23 6.13 -6.56
C ILE A 43 -3.17 4.62 -6.28
N THR A 44 -3.91 4.16 -5.30
CA THR A 44 -3.95 2.72 -4.98
C THR A 44 -5.38 2.21 -4.87
N PRO A 45 -5.75 1.09 -5.54
CA PRO A 45 -7.11 0.59 -5.63
C PRO A 45 -7.51 -0.21 -4.38
N TRP A 46 -7.47 0.40 -3.21
CA TRP A 46 -7.93 -0.26 -1.99
C TRP A 46 -9.45 -0.27 -1.94
N MET A 47 -10.00 -1.48 -1.87
CA MET A 47 -11.42 -1.76 -1.87
C MET A 47 -11.83 -2.40 -0.54
N LEU A 48 -12.82 -1.87 0.13
CA LEU A 48 -13.53 -2.58 1.17
C LEU A 48 -14.48 -3.58 0.50
N VAL A 49 -14.21 -4.85 0.70
CA VAL A 49 -15.03 -5.97 0.22
C VAL A 49 -15.73 -6.61 1.41
N THR A 50 -17.02 -6.92 1.28
CA THR A 50 -17.83 -7.42 2.39
C THR A 50 -18.64 -8.65 1.97
N THR A 51 -19.18 -9.35 2.96
CA THR A 51 -20.27 -10.33 2.77
C THR A 51 -21.52 -9.64 2.22
N LYS A 52 -22.44 -10.42 1.65
CA LYS A 52 -23.62 -9.87 0.96
C LYS A 52 -24.61 -9.16 1.89
N GLU A 53 -24.60 -9.52 3.16
CA GLU A 53 -25.51 -8.99 4.19
C GLU A 53 -25.27 -7.51 4.51
N ILE A 54 -24.07 -7.02 4.27
CA ILE A 54 -23.71 -5.61 4.52
C ILE A 54 -24.28 -4.76 3.40
N ASN A 55 -25.35 -4.00 3.66
CA ASN A 55 -26.04 -3.18 2.67
C ASN A 55 -25.81 -1.69 2.86
N LYS A 56 -25.53 -1.27 4.08
CA LYS A 56 -25.19 0.11 4.45
C LYS A 56 -24.00 0.12 5.42
N PRO A 57 -23.30 1.24 5.55
CA PRO A 57 -22.14 1.34 6.43
C PRO A 57 -22.41 0.91 7.87
N GLN A 58 -23.57 1.26 8.43
CA GLN A 58 -23.96 0.93 9.81
C GLN A 58 -24.07 -0.57 10.08
N ASP A 59 -24.24 -1.40 9.05
CA ASP A 59 -24.25 -2.87 9.19
C ASP A 59 -22.88 -3.44 9.60
N LEU A 60 -21.81 -2.62 9.53
CA LEU A 60 -20.47 -2.99 9.99
C LEU A 60 -20.27 -2.82 11.50
N ILE A 61 -21.17 -2.13 12.20
CA ILE A 61 -21.10 -1.95 13.65
C ILE A 61 -21.16 -3.34 14.33
N GLY A 62 -20.22 -3.59 15.24
CA GLY A 62 -20.04 -4.88 15.91
C GLY A 62 -19.43 -5.99 15.03
N LYS A 63 -19.08 -5.71 13.78
CA LYS A 63 -18.47 -6.68 12.86
C LYS A 63 -16.95 -6.62 12.90
N LYS A 64 -16.30 -7.59 12.23
CA LYS A 64 -14.84 -7.67 12.10
C LYS A 64 -14.42 -7.43 10.66
N ILE A 65 -13.40 -6.60 10.46
CA ILE A 65 -12.78 -6.31 9.16
C ILE A 65 -11.31 -6.74 9.19
N ALA A 66 -10.89 -7.50 8.19
CA ALA A 66 -9.48 -7.86 8.01
C ALA A 66 -8.71 -6.72 7.34
N ILE A 67 -7.57 -6.38 7.91
CA ILE A 67 -6.59 -5.42 7.40
C ILE A 67 -5.19 -6.01 7.51
N SER A 68 -4.22 -5.49 6.74
CA SER A 68 -2.84 -5.96 6.86
C SER A 68 -2.20 -5.65 8.21
N GLY A 69 -2.59 -4.56 8.87
CA GLY A 69 -2.11 -4.17 10.19
C GLY A 69 -2.57 -2.76 10.56
N ILE A 70 -2.52 -2.45 11.86
CA ILE A 70 -2.75 -1.10 12.37
C ILE A 70 -1.62 -0.17 11.89
N ARG A 71 -1.95 1.07 11.56
CA ARG A 71 -1.03 2.08 11.02
C ARG A 71 -0.40 1.71 9.68
N THR A 72 -1.06 0.84 8.92
CA THR A 72 -0.74 0.57 7.50
C THR A 72 -1.70 1.33 6.59
N SER A 73 -1.38 1.44 5.28
CA SER A 73 -2.22 2.15 4.33
C SER A 73 -3.70 1.70 4.35
N PRO A 74 -4.03 0.39 4.32
CA PRO A 74 -5.43 -0.04 4.39
C PRO A 74 -6.15 0.36 5.68
N HIS A 75 -5.44 0.43 6.81
CA HIS A 75 -6.01 0.95 8.05
C HIS A 75 -6.39 2.42 7.90
N TYR A 76 -5.47 3.26 7.43
CA TYR A 76 -5.72 4.70 7.28
C TYR A 76 -6.84 5.00 6.28
N PHE A 77 -6.89 4.29 5.14
CA PHE A 77 -7.97 4.43 4.18
C PHE A 77 -9.33 4.08 4.80
N LEU A 78 -9.37 3.00 5.59
CA LEU A 78 -10.59 2.59 6.25
C LEU A 78 -11.03 3.59 7.33
N MET A 79 -10.08 4.16 8.11
CA MET A 79 -10.38 5.23 9.08
C MET A 79 -10.96 6.47 8.39
N ALA A 80 -10.37 6.90 7.28
CA ALA A 80 -10.90 8.02 6.50
C ALA A 80 -12.31 7.74 5.97
N TRP A 81 -12.57 6.51 5.55
CA TRP A 81 -13.90 6.10 5.11
C TRP A 81 -14.89 6.07 6.27
N PHE A 82 -14.53 5.53 7.42
CA PHE A 82 -15.39 5.53 8.62
C PHE A 82 -15.78 6.95 9.03
N LYS A 83 -14.81 7.87 9.02
CA LYS A 83 -15.09 9.29 9.28
C LYS A 83 -16.11 9.87 8.28
N LYS A 84 -15.99 9.52 7.00
CA LYS A 84 -16.90 9.99 5.93
C LYS A 84 -18.33 9.46 6.09
N VAL A 85 -18.48 8.24 6.63
CA VAL A 85 -19.80 7.58 6.80
C VAL A 85 -20.29 7.60 8.26
N GLU A 86 -19.63 8.40 9.11
CA GLU A 86 -19.99 8.64 10.51
C GLU A 86 -20.07 7.36 11.36
N ILE A 87 -19.11 6.45 11.17
CA ILE A 87 -18.91 5.26 12.00
C ILE A 87 -17.69 5.47 12.90
N SER A 88 -17.82 5.13 14.18
CA SER A 88 -16.68 5.09 15.08
C SER A 88 -15.85 3.82 14.82
N ASP A 89 -14.52 3.98 14.75
CA ASP A 89 -13.58 2.87 14.65
C ASP A 89 -13.64 1.93 15.88
N LYS A 90 -14.13 2.44 17.03
CA LYS A 90 -14.35 1.65 18.26
C LYS A 90 -15.50 0.68 18.14
N ASP A 91 -16.42 0.91 17.21
CA ASP A 91 -17.59 0.09 16.98
C ASP A 91 -17.33 -1.06 15.99
N VAL A 92 -16.11 -1.14 15.41
CA VAL A 92 -15.73 -2.16 14.43
C VAL A 92 -14.44 -2.86 14.86
N GLY A 93 -14.46 -4.19 14.88
CA GLY A 93 -13.28 -4.98 15.21
C GLY A 93 -12.30 -5.11 14.05
N PHE A 94 -10.99 -5.08 14.32
CA PHE A 94 -9.95 -5.32 13.31
C PHE A 94 -9.25 -6.65 13.54
N ILE A 95 -9.07 -7.41 12.46
CA ILE A 95 -8.21 -8.59 12.42
C ILE A 95 -6.98 -8.27 11.58
N MET A 96 -5.82 -8.26 12.22
CA MET A 96 -4.53 -8.00 11.58
C MET A 96 -4.01 -9.29 10.94
N THR A 97 -3.90 -9.32 9.63
CA THR A 97 -3.58 -10.53 8.86
C THR A 97 -2.18 -10.54 8.27
N GLY A 98 -1.47 -9.41 8.32
CA GLY A 98 -0.13 -9.26 7.76
C GLY A 98 -0.07 -8.96 6.26
N GLY A 99 -1.18 -9.08 5.51
CA GLY A 99 -1.19 -8.79 4.07
C GLY A 99 -2.52 -9.08 3.39
N THR A 100 -2.68 -8.58 2.16
CA THR A 100 -3.92 -8.67 1.37
C THR A 100 -4.37 -10.12 1.10
N ALA A 101 -3.43 -11.01 0.78
CA ALA A 101 -3.76 -12.43 0.54
C ALA A 101 -4.36 -13.10 1.78
N SER A 102 -3.80 -12.83 2.96
CA SER A 102 -4.30 -13.36 4.24
C SER A 102 -5.63 -12.69 4.63
N SER A 103 -5.82 -11.39 4.33
CA SER A 103 -7.10 -10.70 4.53
C SER A 103 -8.20 -11.32 3.66
N PHE A 104 -7.89 -11.62 2.39
CA PHE A 104 -8.80 -12.34 1.51
C PHE A 104 -9.13 -13.75 2.05
N ALA A 105 -8.13 -14.50 2.53
CA ALA A 105 -8.35 -15.83 3.09
C ALA A 105 -9.28 -15.78 4.32
N SER A 106 -9.10 -14.79 5.21
CA SER A 106 -9.96 -14.58 6.37
C SER A 106 -11.41 -14.23 5.97
N LEU A 107 -11.60 -13.44 4.91
CA LEU A 107 -12.93 -13.15 4.37
C LEU A 107 -13.53 -14.40 3.73
N ALA A 108 -12.77 -15.12 2.91
CA ALA A 108 -13.23 -16.31 2.21
C ALA A 108 -13.63 -17.46 3.15
N SER A 109 -12.99 -17.55 4.31
CA SER A 109 -13.34 -18.49 5.39
C SER A 109 -14.40 -17.96 6.35
N GLN A 110 -14.98 -16.78 6.07
CA GLN A 110 -16.01 -16.13 6.90
C GLN A 110 -15.59 -15.84 8.37
N GLN A 111 -14.30 -15.75 8.62
CA GLN A 111 -13.77 -15.33 9.93
C GLN A 111 -14.00 -13.82 10.18
N VAL A 112 -14.21 -13.07 9.11
CA VAL A 112 -14.50 -11.64 9.11
C VAL A 112 -15.65 -11.34 8.16
N THR A 113 -16.36 -10.23 8.41
CA THR A 113 -17.47 -9.77 7.58
C THR A 113 -17.00 -8.89 6.43
N GLY A 114 -15.81 -8.29 6.56
CA GLY A 114 -15.21 -7.44 5.54
C GLY A 114 -13.69 -7.59 5.50
N ALA A 115 -13.09 -7.18 4.38
CA ALA A 115 -11.64 -7.10 4.21
C ALA A 115 -11.28 -5.93 3.30
N VAL A 116 -10.18 -5.24 3.60
CA VAL A 116 -9.62 -4.22 2.72
C VAL A 116 -8.64 -4.91 1.77
N LEU A 117 -9.00 -4.96 0.49
CA LEU A 117 -8.32 -5.74 -0.54
C LEU A 117 -7.88 -4.87 -1.72
N THR A 118 -6.97 -5.40 -2.51
CA THR A 118 -6.55 -4.85 -3.81
C THR A 118 -6.65 -5.92 -4.88
N PRO A 119 -6.67 -5.58 -6.18
CA PRO A 119 -6.56 -6.57 -7.24
C PRO A 119 -5.34 -7.48 -7.07
N PRO A 120 -5.48 -8.79 -7.39
CA PRO A 120 -6.67 -9.48 -7.89
C PRO A 120 -7.60 -10.01 -6.79
N PHE A 121 -7.32 -9.75 -5.51
CA PHE A 121 -8.05 -10.38 -4.40
C PHE A 121 -9.47 -9.84 -4.20
N ASP A 122 -9.72 -8.58 -4.54
CA ASP A 122 -11.04 -7.99 -4.55
C ASP A 122 -11.94 -8.64 -5.63
N ASP A 123 -11.42 -8.87 -6.85
CA ASP A 123 -12.12 -9.61 -7.90
C ASP A 123 -12.32 -11.08 -7.55
N LYS A 124 -11.28 -11.74 -6.98
CA LYS A 124 -11.41 -13.12 -6.46
C LYS A 124 -12.48 -13.25 -5.37
N ALA A 125 -12.67 -12.22 -4.56
CA ALA A 125 -13.73 -12.20 -3.56
C ALA A 125 -15.12 -12.10 -4.24
N VAL A 126 -15.26 -11.26 -5.26
CA VAL A 126 -16.52 -11.14 -6.03
C VAL A 126 -16.89 -12.47 -6.67
N THR A 127 -15.96 -13.21 -7.28
CA THR A 127 -16.23 -14.54 -7.87
C THR A 127 -16.65 -15.58 -6.83
N ARG A 128 -16.35 -15.35 -5.55
CA ARG A 128 -16.80 -16.19 -4.42
C ARG A 128 -18.08 -15.69 -3.75
N GLY A 129 -18.74 -14.70 -4.34
CA GLY A 129 -20.02 -14.19 -3.88
C GLY A 129 -19.96 -13.07 -2.85
N PHE A 130 -18.78 -12.52 -2.57
CA PHE A 130 -18.63 -11.28 -1.81
C PHE A 130 -18.91 -10.07 -2.70
N LYS A 131 -19.03 -8.88 -2.14
CA LYS A 131 -19.28 -7.66 -2.91
C LYS A 131 -18.25 -6.55 -2.63
N LYS A 132 -17.86 -5.83 -3.66
CA LYS A 132 -17.13 -4.56 -3.54
C LYS A 132 -18.08 -3.54 -2.92
N PHE A 133 -17.81 -3.15 -1.68
CA PHE A 133 -18.72 -2.30 -0.91
C PHE A 133 -18.35 -0.82 -1.01
N ALA A 134 -17.07 -0.49 -0.89
CA ALA A 134 -16.60 0.89 -1.01
C ALA A 134 -15.16 0.94 -1.53
N LEU A 135 -14.89 1.85 -2.48
CA LEU A 135 -13.53 2.26 -2.80
C LEU A 135 -13.04 3.16 -1.65
N VAL A 136 -11.95 2.77 -1.01
CA VAL A 136 -11.40 3.49 0.13
C VAL A 136 -10.02 4.10 -0.15
N GLY A 137 -9.35 3.65 -1.20
CA GLY A 137 -7.98 4.04 -1.54
C GLY A 137 -7.80 5.44 -2.11
N ASP A 138 -8.87 6.15 -2.44
CA ASP A 138 -8.86 7.52 -2.99
C ASP A 138 -9.25 8.61 -1.98
N LEU A 139 -9.54 8.22 -0.75
CA LEU A 139 -10.10 9.14 0.26
C LEU A 139 -9.06 10.01 0.96
N VAL A 140 -7.82 9.57 0.98
CA VAL A 140 -6.71 10.30 1.61
C VAL A 140 -5.41 10.10 0.82
N ASP A 141 -4.59 11.13 0.78
CA ASP A 141 -3.27 11.09 0.13
C ASP A 141 -2.28 10.31 1.02
N ILE A 142 -2.18 8.99 0.83
CA ILE A 142 -1.26 8.12 1.59
C ILE A 142 -0.31 7.41 0.62
N PRO A 143 1.01 7.51 0.84
CA PRO A 143 1.98 6.77 0.04
C PRO A 143 1.90 5.27 0.37
N THR A 144 1.79 4.43 -0.65
CA THR A 144 1.53 3.00 -0.46
C THR A 144 2.71 2.13 -0.78
N SER A 145 3.13 2.10 -2.03
CA SER A 145 4.15 1.19 -2.54
C SER A 145 5.27 1.90 -3.28
N GLY A 146 6.49 1.50 -3.01
CA GLY A 146 7.69 2.06 -3.62
C GLY A 146 8.93 1.35 -3.14
N LEU A 147 9.99 2.08 -2.86
CA LEU A 147 11.22 1.55 -2.32
C LEU A 147 11.70 2.41 -1.15
N ILE A 148 11.82 1.79 0.01
CA ILE A 148 12.45 2.36 1.20
C ILE A 148 13.86 1.79 1.30
N ALA A 149 14.82 2.68 1.56
CA ALA A 149 16.20 2.34 1.90
C ALA A 149 16.60 2.96 3.25
N SER A 150 17.62 2.43 3.91
CA SER A 150 18.28 3.16 4.99
C SER A 150 19.19 4.26 4.42
N ARG A 151 19.39 5.35 5.17
CA ARG A 151 20.34 6.41 4.77
C ARG A 151 21.75 5.87 4.63
N GLN A 152 22.12 4.89 5.45
CA GLN A 152 23.41 4.20 5.35
C GLN A 152 23.53 3.43 4.04
N GLU A 153 22.48 2.74 3.60
CA GLU A 153 22.45 2.03 2.32
C GLU A 153 22.66 2.99 1.14
N VAL A 154 21.94 4.13 1.16
CA VAL A 154 22.08 5.18 0.14
C VAL A 154 23.48 5.78 0.11
N ALA A 155 24.11 6.00 1.28
CA ALA A 155 25.44 6.59 1.38
C ALA A 155 26.56 5.62 0.97
N ASN A 156 26.49 4.37 1.44
CA ASN A 156 27.61 3.42 1.33
C ASN A 156 27.48 2.48 0.13
N HIS A 157 26.28 2.30 -0.42
CA HIS A 157 25.99 1.34 -1.49
C HIS A 157 25.17 1.98 -2.63
N ARG A 158 25.50 3.21 -2.98
CA ARG A 158 24.79 4.01 -3.99
C ARG A 158 24.58 3.25 -5.30
N ASP A 159 25.57 2.50 -5.75
CA ASP A 159 25.49 1.68 -6.98
C ASP A 159 24.40 0.60 -6.89
N ARG A 160 24.27 -0.07 -5.74
CA ARG A 160 23.22 -1.06 -5.49
C ARG A 160 21.84 -0.41 -5.51
N VAL A 161 21.68 0.74 -4.85
CA VAL A 161 20.42 1.49 -4.83
C VAL A 161 20.04 1.90 -6.25
N GLN A 162 20.99 2.47 -7.02
CA GLN A 162 20.76 2.88 -8.41
C GLN A 162 20.30 1.70 -9.28
N LYS A 163 21.07 0.59 -9.28
CA LYS A 163 20.71 -0.62 -10.06
C LYS A 163 19.35 -1.20 -9.68
N THR A 164 18.98 -1.11 -8.41
CA THR A 164 17.66 -1.56 -7.95
C THR A 164 16.55 -0.65 -8.49
N ILE A 165 16.74 0.66 -8.44
CA ILE A 165 15.80 1.65 -8.99
C ILE A 165 15.65 1.43 -10.49
N ASP A 166 16.76 1.35 -11.23
CA ASP A 166 16.77 1.18 -12.69
C ASP A 166 16.02 -0.10 -13.09
N ALA A 167 16.33 -1.23 -12.44
CA ALA A 167 15.66 -2.49 -12.71
C ALA A 167 14.13 -2.43 -12.46
N LEU A 168 13.70 -1.69 -11.46
CA LEU A 168 12.28 -1.52 -11.14
C LEU A 168 11.58 -0.58 -12.14
N LEU A 169 12.22 0.48 -12.58
CA LEU A 169 11.71 1.39 -13.63
C LEU A 169 11.66 0.68 -14.99
N ASP A 170 12.68 -0.11 -15.32
CA ASP A 170 12.70 -0.94 -16.52
C ASP A 170 11.58 -1.98 -16.50
N ALA A 171 11.32 -2.60 -15.34
CA ALA A 171 10.21 -3.53 -15.18
C ALA A 171 8.84 -2.85 -15.43
N VAL A 172 8.63 -1.64 -14.92
CA VAL A 172 7.39 -0.86 -15.18
C VAL A 172 7.27 -0.55 -16.67
N THR A 173 8.36 -0.15 -17.31
CA THR A 173 8.41 0.13 -18.76
C THR A 173 8.09 -1.12 -19.56
N TRP A 174 8.70 -2.25 -19.20
CA TRP A 174 8.46 -3.55 -19.84
C TRP A 174 6.99 -3.99 -19.68
N ILE A 175 6.43 -3.88 -18.47
CA ILE A 175 5.01 -4.22 -18.20
C ILE A 175 4.07 -3.42 -19.11
N ARG A 176 4.33 -2.12 -19.29
CA ARG A 176 3.52 -1.27 -20.17
C ARG A 176 3.64 -1.67 -21.64
N ALA A 177 4.83 -2.06 -22.09
CA ALA A 177 5.09 -2.45 -23.46
C ALA A 177 4.64 -3.89 -23.81
N ASN A 178 4.52 -4.78 -22.82
CA ASN A 178 4.29 -6.20 -23.00
C ASN A 178 2.99 -6.68 -22.32
N ARG A 179 1.85 -6.09 -22.74
CA ARG A 179 0.53 -6.35 -22.14
C ARG A 179 0.18 -7.85 -22.07
N VAL A 180 0.28 -8.56 -23.20
CA VAL A 180 -0.11 -9.98 -23.30
C VAL A 180 0.68 -10.85 -22.34
N GLU A 181 2.00 -10.67 -22.30
CA GLU A 181 2.87 -11.43 -21.42
C GLU A 181 2.65 -11.07 -19.95
N SER A 182 2.44 -9.79 -19.64
CA SER A 182 2.13 -9.31 -18.29
C SER A 182 0.83 -9.91 -17.77
N VAL A 183 -0.22 -9.93 -18.58
CA VAL A 183 -1.50 -10.57 -18.23
C VAL A 183 -1.31 -12.07 -17.98
N ARG A 184 -0.54 -12.76 -18.83
CA ARG A 184 -0.23 -14.19 -18.65
C ARG A 184 0.50 -14.41 -17.32
N MET A 185 1.53 -13.62 -17.02
CA MET A 185 2.29 -13.71 -15.75
C MET A 185 1.41 -13.47 -14.53
N ILE A 186 0.48 -12.50 -14.60
CA ILE A 186 -0.49 -12.23 -13.54
C ILE A 186 -1.41 -13.42 -13.33
N ALA A 187 -1.97 -13.97 -14.42
CA ALA A 187 -2.86 -15.15 -14.38
C ALA A 187 -2.16 -16.33 -13.71
N ASP A 188 -0.93 -16.62 -14.14
CA ASP A 188 -0.13 -17.73 -13.62
C ASP A 188 0.25 -17.52 -12.15
N LYS A 189 0.68 -16.31 -11.79
CA LYS A 189 1.12 -15.98 -10.43
C LYS A 189 -0.01 -16.08 -9.41
N PHE A 190 -1.17 -15.56 -9.77
CA PHE A 190 -2.31 -15.46 -8.84
C PHE A 190 -3.33 -16.59 -9.01
N LYS A 191 -3.11 -17.50 -9.99
CA LYS A 191 -4.04 -18.58 -10.31
C LYS A 191 -5.47 -18.06 -10.52
N ILE A 192 -5.59 -17.14 -11.48
CA ILE A 192 -6.83 -16.47 -11.88
C ILE A 192 -7.04 -16.63 -13.39
N THR A 193 -8.26 -16.37 -13.85
CA THR A 193 -8.59 -16.38 -15.28
C THR A 193 -7.90 -15.25 -16.02
N SER A 194 -7.73 -15.40 -17.34
CA SER A 194 -7.17 -14.33 -18.18
C SER A 194 -7.98 -13.03 -18.08
N ALA A 195 -9.30 -13.11 -18.00
CA ALA A 195 -10.17 -11.96 -17.85
C ALA A 195 -9.96 -11.21 -16.51
N GLU A 196 -9.74 -11.93 -15.41
CA GLU A 196 -9.39 -11.33 -14.10
C GLU A 196 -7.98 -10.74 -14.12
N ALA A 197 -7.04 -11.42 -14.76
CA ALA A 197 -5.66 -10.93 -14.92
C ALA A 197 -5.62 -9.67 -15.78
N GLU A 198 -6.43 -9.58 -16.82
CA GLU A 198 -6.55 -8.42 -17.67
C GLU A 198 -7.07 -7.19 -16.91
N ARG A 199 -8.14 -7.34 -16.13
CA ARG A 199 -8.64 -6.27 -15.25
C ARG A 199 -7.60 -5.82 -14.23
N THR A 200 -6.87 -6.78 -13.65
CA THR A 200 -5.78 -6.50 -12.71
C THR A 200 -4.67 -5.70 -13.39
N TYR A 201 -4.25 -6.10 -14.60
CA TYR A 201 -3.25 -5.39 -15.40
C TYR A 201 -3.68 -3.96 -15.69
N GLU A 202 -4.89 -3.75 -16.25
CA GLU A 202 -5.42 -2.41 -16.57
C GLU A 202 -5.45 -1.50 -15.34
N THR A 203 -5.89 -2.04 -14.21
CA THR A 203 -5.93 -1.30 -12.95
C THR A 203 -4.53 -0.83 -12.55
N TYR A 204 -3.54 -1.71 -12.49
CA TYR A 204 -2.21 -1.33 -12.02
C TYR A 204 -1.43 -0.49 -13.02
N VAL A 205 -1.55 -0.74 -14.33
CA VAL A 205 -0.85 0.04 -15.36
C VAL A 205 -1.30 1.50 -15.35
N SER A 206 -2.59 1.76 -15.11
CA SER A 206 -3.12 3.13 -15.02
C SER A 206 -2.62 3.90 -13.80
N MET A 207 -2.15 3.19 -12.77
CA MET A 207 -1.74 3.75 -11.48
C MET A 207 -0.23 3.95 -11.34
N PHE A 208 0.58 3.32 -12.19
CA PHE A 208 2.03 3.49 -12.11
C PHE A 208 2.42 4.96 -12.21
N ASN A 209 3.22 5.40 -11.26
CA ASN A 209 3.83 6.71 -11.25
C ASN A 209 4.67 6.95 -12.52
N LYS A 210 4.74 8.19 -12.98
CA LYS A 210 5.41 8.55 -14.24
C LYS A 210 6.92 8.77 -14.08
N ASP A 211 7.33 9.31 -12.95
CA ASP A 211 8.71 9.74 -12.69
C ASP A 211 9.35 9.10 -11.45
N GLY A 212 8.63 8.23 -10.77
CA GLY A 212 9.12 7.55 -9.56
C GLY A 212 9.13 8.42 -8.29
N ARG A 213 8.68 9.67 -8.36
CA ARG A 213 8.71 10.61 -7.23
C ARG A 213 7.42 10.54 -6.40
N LEU A 214 7.56 10.69 -5.10
CA LEU A 214 6.42 10.90 -4.22
C LEU A 214 5.98 12.36 -4.30
N PRO A 215 4.74 12.64 -4.74
CA PRO A 215 4.27 14.02 -4.82
C PRO A 215 4.34 14.72 -3.45
N PRO A 216 4.84 15.96 -3.37
CA PRO A 216 4.95 16.68 -2.09
C PRO A 216 3.62 16.82 -1.34
N LYS A 217 2.50 16.90 -2.07
CA LYS A 217 1.15 16.92 -1.49
C LYS A 217 0.87 15.62 -0.70
N VAL A 218 1.21 14.46 -1.28
CA VAL A 218 0.99 13.15 -0.64
C VAL A 218 1.88 13.00 0.60
N ALA A 219 3.14 13.42 0.51
CA ALA A 219 4.06 13.40 1.65
C ALA A 219 3.56 14.27 2.80
N ARG A 220 3.11 15.51 2.51
CA ARG A 220 2.54 16.43 3.52
C ARG A 220 1.25 15.89 4.12
N GLY A 221 0.30 15.47 3.27
CA GLY A 221 -0.99 14.91 3.73
C GLY A 221 -0.80 13.72 4.67
N TYR A 222 0.16 12.85 4.37
CA TYR A 222 0.48 11.73 5.25
C TYR A 222 1.12 12.18 6.58
N LEU A 223 2.01 13.19 6.57
CA LEU A 223 2.54 13.77 7.80
C LEU A 223 1.44 14.39 8.67
N ASP A 224 0.48 15.07 8.07
CA ASP A 224 -0.65 15.67 8.80
C ASP A 224 -1.54 14.61 9.43
N LEU A 225 -1.72 13.48 8.75
CA LEU A 225 -2.40 12.31 9.31
C LEU A 225 -1.64 11.73 10.51
N LEU A 226 -0.31 11.56 10.39
CA LEU A 226 0.52 11.06 11.49
C LEU A 226 0.51 12.00 12.71
N ARG A 227 0.43 13.34 12.51
CA ARG A 227 0.33 14.33 13.59
C ARG A 227 -0.93 14.18 14.43
N GLN A 228 -2.01 13.64 13.87
CA GLN A 228 -3.26 13.37 14.60
C GLN A 228 -3.14 12.18 15.55
N GLU A 229 -2.20 11.27 15.31
CA GLU A 229 -2.06 10.04 16.08
C GLU A 229 -0.89 10.03 17.07
N ARG A 230 0.11 10.87 16.83
CA ARG A 230 1.35 10.89 17.63
C ARG A 230 2.10 12.21 17.47
N PRO A 231 2.99 12.52 18.43
CA PRO A 231 3.90 13.65 18.28
C PRO A 231 4.76 13.47 17.01
N VAL A 232 4.75 14.50 16.14
CA VAL A 232 5.63 14.63 14.98
C VAL A 232 6.27 16.02 15.10
N PRO A 233 7.60 16.16 14.96
CA PRO A 233 8.25 17.46 15.01
C PRO A 233 7.58 18.45 14.08
N ALA A 234 7.25 19.65 14.58
CA ALA A 234 6.54 20.68 13.80
C ALA A 234 7.37 21.18 12.62
N ASP A 235 8.70 21.18 12.78
CA ASP A 235 9.71 21.59 11.79
C ASP A 235 10.16 20.46 10.86
N LEU A 236 9.55 19.26 10.97
CA LEU A 236 9.90 18.14 10.09
C LEU A 236 9.48 18.47 8.66
N ASP A 237 10.48 18.72 7.82
CA ASP A 237 10.30 18.89 6.39
C ASP A 237 10.09 17.52 5.72
N SER A 238 9.01 17.41 4.94
CA SER A 238 8.70 16.20 4.15
C SER A 238 9.81 15.87 3.12
N GLN A 239 10.59 16.85 2.68
CA GLN A 239 11.73 16.65 1.79
C GLN A 239 12.83 15.81 2.45
N LYS A 240 12.96 15.85 3.78
CA LYS A 240 13.91 14.99 4.50
C LYS A 240 13.51 13.52 4.54
N LEU A 241 12.29 13.18 4.13
CA LEU A 241 11.79 11.79 4.10
C LEU A 241 12.05 11.09 2.77
N VAL A 242 12.56 11.81 1.77
CA VAL A 242 12.79 11.31 0.42
C VAL A 242 14.24 11.56 -0.02
N ASP A 243 14.73 10.71 -0.90
CA ASP A 243 15.99 10.92 -1.65
C ASP A 243 15.79 10.44 -3.08
N PHE A 244 15.50 11.36 -3.97
CA PHE A 244 15.26 11.09 -5.39
C PHE A 244 16.45 11.46 -6.27
N SER A 245 17.64 11.61 -5.70
CA SER A 245 18.87 11.97 -6.43
C SER A 245 19.31 10.91 -7.45
N MET A 246 18.76 9.70 -7.34
CA MET A 246 19.03 8.58 -8.25
C MET A 246 17.92 8.33 -9.27
N LEU A 247 16.84 9.11 -9.26
CA LEU A 247 15.80 9.04 -10.28
C LEU A 247 16.21 9.85 -11.53
N PRO A 248 15.71 9.49 -12.74
CA PRO A 248 15.97 10.27 -13.95
C PRO A 248 15.66 11.77 -13.75
N GLY A 249 16.59 12.64 -14.15
CA GLY A 249 16.50 14.08 -13.92
C GLY A 249 16.62 14.50 -12.45
N GLY A 250 17.17 13.65 -11.60
CA GLY A 250 17.39 13.91 -10.18
C GLY A 250 18.34 15.09 -9.92
N LYS A 251 17.85 16.09 -9.20
CA LYS A 251 18.63 17.08 -8.44
C LYS A 251 18.22 16.98 -7.00
#